data_4efce8f6f546df6c9eeef7f2d890a4a7
#
_entry.id   4efce8f6f546df6c9eeef7f2d890a4a7
#
_cell.length_a   1.000
_cell.length_b   1.000
_cell.length_c   1.000
_cell.angle_alpha   90.00
_cell.angle_beta   90.00
_cell.angle_gamma   90.00
#
_symmetry.space_group_name_H-M   'P 1'
#
loop_
_entity.id
_entity.type
_entity.pdbx_description
1 polymer ?
#
loop_
_entity_poly.entity_id
_entity_poly.type
_entity_poly.pdbx_seq_one_letter_code
_entity_poly.pdbx_strand_id
1 'polypeptide(L)'
;MRKPLTTIGAVLLLAAASAGAEDVIPALDSNQCAPAMDESLRGDAAAGDPLHKEHCVACHGLTGAADVVVMHMDETPPDQSDPEYMKNLPDAYLYLAICRGGEGIGKSYIMSPWGDFFSDQQIRDLVAFIRTFSDT
;
A
#
# COMPACT_ATOMS: atom_id res chain seq x y z
N MET A 1 -45.87 -40.14 52.90
CA MET A 1 -44.56 -39.54 52.85
C MET A 1 -44.12 -39.44 51.38
N ARG A 2 -44.26 -38.27 50.76
CA ARG A 2 -43.90 -38.05 49.34
C ARG A 2 -42.54 -37.27 49.31
N LYS A 3 -41.53 -37.82 48.66
CA LYS A 3 -40.23 -37.18 48.49
C LYS A 3 -40.30 -36.19 47.28
N PRO A 4 -39.73 -35.01 47.37
CA PRO A 4 -39.67 -34.08 46.24
C PRO A 4 -38.56 -34.49 45.24
N LEU A 5 -38.90 -34.52 43.96
CA LEU A 5 -37.94 -34.60 42.85
C LEU A 5 -37.26 -33.26 42.69
N THR A 6 -35.93 -33.27 42.80
CA THR A 6 -35.10 -32.10 42.51
C THR A 6 -34.73 -32.13 41.03
N THR A 7 -35.28 -31.22 40.25
CA THR A 7 -34.93 -31.04 38.85
C THR A 7 -33.66 -30.21 38.78
N ILE A 8 -32.58 -30.83 38.33
CA ILE A 8 -31.30 -30.12 38.01
C ILE A 8 -31.42 -29.55 36.61
N GLY A 9 -31.61 -28.24 36.54
CA GLY A 9 -31.57 -27.50 35.27
C GLY A 9 -30.17 -27.39 34.76
N ALA A 10 -29.87 -28.00 33.62
CA ALA A 10 -28.63 -27.82 32.90
C ALA A 10 -28.64 -26.45 32.20
N VAL A 11 -27.79 -25.54 32.66
CA VAL A 11 -27.54 -24.26 31.99
C VAL A 11 -26.56 -24.52 30.83
N LEU A 12 -27.06 -24.48 29.62
CA LEU A 12 -26.24 -24.52 28.41
C LEU A 12 -25.64 -23.13 28.22
N LEU A 13 -24.31 -22.99 28.51
CA LEU A 13 -23.53 -21.81 28.12
C LEU A 13 -23.25 -21.89 26.61
N LEU A 14 -24.00 -21.12 25.82
CA LEU A 14 -23.59 -20.83 24.43
C LEU A 14 -22.38 -19.89 24.47
N ALA A 15 -21.20 -20.42 24.18
CA ALA A 15 -20.03 -19.62 23.85
C ALA A 15 -20.28 -18.99 22.47
N ALA A 16 -20.58 -17.71 22.42
CA ALA A 16 -20.57 -16.93 21.20
C ALA A 16 -19.12 -16.76 20.75
N ALA A 17 -18.69 -17.51 19.75
CA ALA A 17 -17.45 -17.24 19.03
C ALA A 17 -17.65 -15.94 18.24
N SER A 18 -17.09 -14.84 18.75
CA SER A 18 -16.91 -13.63 17.96
C SER A 18 -15.83 -13.91 16.92
N ALA A 19 -16.24 -14.29 15.71
CA ALA A 19 -15.38 -14.21 14.55
C ALA A 19 -15.07 -12.71 14.35
N GLY A 20 -13.83 -12.32 14.67
CA GLY A 20 -13.32 -11.01 14.29
C GLY A 20 -13.40 -10.92 12.77
N ALA A 21 -14.29 -10.07 12.26
CA ALA A 21 -14.21 -9.63 10.88
C ALA A 21 -12.90 -8.84 10.80
N GLU A 22 -11.86 -9.43 10.18
CA GLU A 22 -10.73 -8.66 9.70
C GLU A 22 -11.33 -7.68 8.69
N ASP A 23 -11.26 -6.39 8.99
CA ASP A 23 -11.64 -5.33 8.07
C ASP A 23 -10.68 -5.39 6.88
N VAL A 24 -11.04 -6.16 5.86
CA VAL A 24 -10.34 -6.18 4.59
C VAL A 24 -10.61 -4.82 3.94
N ILE A 25 -9.65 -3.91 4.06
CA ILE A 25 -9.71 -2.63 3.37
C ILE A 25 -9.64 -2.93 1.87
N PRO A 26 -10.69 -2.62 1.09
CA PRO A 26 -10.69 -2.93 -0.35
C PRO A 26 -9.59 -2.12 -1.05
N ALA A 27 -8.95 -2.74 -2.04
CA ALA A 27 -8.05 -2.03 -2.94
C ALA A 27 -8.80 -0.89 -3.66
N LEU A 28 -8.07 0.16 -4.03
CA LEU A 28 -8.60 1.21 -4.89
C LEU A 28 -8.65 0.70 -6.33
N ASP A 29 -9.72 1.03 -7.05
CA ASP A 29 -9.70 0.93 -8.50
C ASP A 29 -8.75 2.03 -9.06
N SER A 30 -7.85 1.66 -9.96
CA SER A 30 -6.92 2.60 -10.61
C SER A 30 -7.63 3.78 -11.28
N ASN A 31 -8.90 3.60 -11.69
CA ASN A 31 -9.76 4.67 -12.20
C ASN A 31 -10.28 5.61 -11.09
N GLN A 32 -10.24 5.18 -9.85
CA GLN A 32 -10.72 5.94 -8.68
C GLN A 32 -9.59 6.67 -7.95
N CYS A 33 -8.35 6.56 -8.44
CA CYS A 33 -7.21 7.25 -7.85
C CYS A 33 -7.43 8.76 -7.83
N ALA A 34 -7.76 9.28 -6.68
CA ALA A 34 -7.93 10.70 -6.44
C ALA A 34 -7.09 11.07 -5.21
N PRO A 35 -5.83 11.50 -5.40
CA PRO A 35 -5.06 11.97 -4.27
C PRO A 35 -5.78 13.18 -3.68
N ALA A 36 -6.02 13.18 -2.38
CA ALA A 36 -6.35 14.39 -1.69
C ALA A 36 -5.15 15.34 -1.87
N MET A 37 -5.35 16.44 -2.56
CA MET A 37 -4.30 17.42 -2.88
C MET A 37 -3.97 18.31 -1.68
N ASP A 38 -4.42 17.93 -0.50
CA ASP A 38 -4.17 18.62 0.74
C ASP A 38 -3.01 17.98 1.53
N GLU A 39 -2.62 18.60 2.63
CA GLU A 39 -1.59 18.12 3.56
C GLU A 39 -1.88 16.73 4.16
N SER A 40 -2.98 16.09 3.77
CA SER A 40 -3.41 14.79 4.29
C SER A 40 -2.80 13.59 3.56
N LEU A 41 -1.92 13.79 2.57
CA LEU A 41 -1.08 12.71 2.00
C LEU A 41 -0.05 12.22 3.02
N ARG A 42 -0.51 11.99 4.25
CA ARG A 42 0.34 11.45 5.31
C ARG A 42 0.35 9.94 5.20
N GLY A 43 1.52 9.40 4.84
CA GLY A 43 1.83 7.99 4.90
C GLY A 43 2.80 7.68 6.05
N ASP A 44 2.87 6.42 6.41
CA ASP A 44 3.86 5.88 7.34
C ASP A 44 4.96 5.16 6.52
N ALA A 45 6.16 5.73 6.49
CA ALA A 45 7.30 5.16 5.79
C ALA A 45 7.66 3.75 6.31
N ALA A 46 7.46 3.48 7.59
CA ALA A 46 7.73 2.16 8.16
C ALA A 46 6.72 1.10 7.67
N ALA A 47 5.48 1.50 7.39
CA ALA A 47 4.47 0.64 6.77
C ALA A 47 4.70 0.49 5.25
N GLY A 48 5.26 1.50 4.58
CA GLY A 48 5.60 1.47 3.16
C GLY A 48 6.81 0.60 2.82
N ASP A 49 7.78 0.48 3.73
CA ASP A 49 9.02 -0.29 3.53
C ASP A 49 8.76 -1.76 3.10
N PRO A 50 7.96 -2.58 3.82
CA PRO A 50 7.69 -3.94 3.40
C PRO A 50 6.95 -4.02 2.06
N LEU A 51 6.04 -3.10 1.77
CA LEU A 51 5.32 -3.06 0.50
C LEU A 51 6.28 -2.79 -0.67
N HIS A 52 7.20 -1.83 -0.50
CA HIS A 52 8.21 -1.53 -1.51
C HIS A 52 9.13 -2.73 -1.74
N LYS A 53 9.60 -3.38 -0.68
CA LYS A 53 10.48 -4.55 -0.78
C LYS A 53 9.84 -5.72 -1.50
N GLU A 54 8.56 -5.92 -1.32
CA GLU A 54 7.83 -7.04 -1.92
C GLU A 54 7.45 -6.77 -3.38
N HIS A 55 7.05 -5.54 -3.71
CA HIS A 55 6.38 -5.26 -4.97
C HIS A 55 7.14 -4.32 -5.91
N CYS A 56 8.07 -3.51 -5.42
CA CYS A 56 8.69 -2.42 -6.19
C CYS A 56 10.17 -2.64 -6.51
N VAL A 57 10.88 -3.36 -5.62
CA VAL A 57 12.35 -3.55 -5.70
C VAL A 57 12.80 -4.17 -7.02
N ALA A 58 11.99 -5.04 -7.62
CA ALA A 58 12.35 -5.71 -8.88
C ALA A 58 12.68 -4.72 -10.00
N CYS A 59 12.05 -3.55 -10.01
CA CYS A 59 12.28 -2.51 -11.01
C CYS A 59 12.99 -1.28 -10.44
N HIS A 60 12.66 -0.86 -9.20
CA HIS A 60 13.17 0.36 -8.60
C HIS A 60 14.44 0.18 -7.75
N GLY A 61 14.83 -1.06 -7.47
CA GLY A 61 15.97 -1.36 -6.59
C GLY A 61 15.64 -1.14 -5.10
N LEU A 62 16.54 -1.61 -4.23
CA LEU A 62 16.39 -1.48 -2.78
C LEU A 62 16.52 -0.04 -2.28
N THR A 63 17.25 0.77 -3.01
CA THR A 63 17.56 2.17 -2.70
C THR A 63 16.77 3.16 -3.54
N GLY A 64 15.91 2.68 -4.42
CA GLY A 64 15.20 3.51 -5.39
C GLY A 64 16.03 3.97 -6.58
N ALA A 65 17.33 3.59 -6.66
CA ALA A 65 18.25 4.02 -7.72
C ALA A 65 18.04 3.29 -9.06
N ALA A 66 17.10 2.34 -9.14
CA ALA A 66 16.83 1.54 -10.34
C ALA A 66 18.06 0.82 -10.92
N ASP A 67 19.02 0.46 -10.06
CA ASP A 67 20.36 -0.04 -10.45
C ASP A 67 20.38 -1.55 -10.83
N VAL A 68 19.28 -2.28 -10.56
CA VAL A 68 19.27 -3.75 -10.65
C VAL A 68 18.74 -4.28 -11.99
N VAL A 69 17.80 -3.62 -12.64
CA VAL A 69 17.06 -4.14 -13.80
C VAL A 69 17.22 -3.31 -15.07
N VAL A 70 17.83 -2.14 -14.96
CA VAL A 70 17.96 -1.17 -16.06
C VAL A 70 18.65 -1.69 -17.33
N MET A 71 19.44 -2.76 -17.23
CA MET A 71 20.18 -3.30 -18.39
C MET A 71 19.29 -4.01 -19.43
N HIS A 72 18.02 -4.24 -19.14
CA HIS A 72 17.11 -5.01 -20.00
C HIS A 72 15.76 -4.31 -20.25
N MET A 73 15.62 -3.04 -19.86
CA MET A 73 14.40 -2.27 -20.05
C MET A 73 14.65 -1.17 -21.09
N ASP A 74 13.75 -1.06 -22.07
CA ASP A 74 13.80 0.02 -23.08
C ASP A 74 13.59 1.40 -22.42
N GLU A 75 12.83 1.46 -21.34
CA GLU A 75 12.66 2.63 -20.49
C GLU A 75 12.99 2.26 -19.04
N THR A 76 14.03 2.88 -18.51
CA THR A 76 14.43 2.68 -17.10
C THR A 76 13.54 3.48 -16.16
N PRO A 77 13.19 2.95 -14.98
CA PRO A 77 12.55 3.75 -13.94
C PRO A 77 13.46 4.94 -13.57
N PRO A 78 12.88 6.09 -13.22
CA PRO A 78 13.68 7.21 -12.74
C PRO A 78 14.36 6.87 -11.40
N ASP A 79 15.53 7.49 -11.19
CA ASP A 79 16.26 7.37 -9.93
C ASP A 79 15.54 8.13 -8.82
N GLN A 80 14.92 7.38 -7.90
CA GLN A 80 14.20 7.93 -6.75
C GLN A 80 15.15 8.35 -5.62
N SER A 81 16.43 8.00 -5.70
CA SER A 81 17.45 8.43 -4.74
C SER A 81 18.10 9.78 -5.11
N ASP A 82 17.82 10.30 -6.32
CA ASP A 82 18.29 11.62 -6.73
C ASP A 82 17.45 12.74 -6.11
N PRO A 83 17.97 13.51 -5.12
CA PRO A 83 17.22 14.56 -4.46
C PRO A 83 16.87 15.72 -5.40
N GLU A 84 17.72 16.00 -6.43
CA GLU A 84 17.44 17.07 -7.38
C GLU A 84 16.28 16.73 -8.32
N TYR A 85 16.12 15.45 -8.64
CA TYR A 85 14.97 14.96 -9.38
C TYR A 85 13.71 14.92 -8.52
N MET A 86 13.80 14.29 -7.35
CA MET A 86 12.65 14.01 -6.49
C MET A 86 12.02 15.26 -5.86
N LYS A 87 12.80 16.31 -5.56
CA LYS A 87 12.27 17.58 -5.02
C LYS A 87 11.27 18.28 -5.94
N ASN A 88 11.34 18.00 -7.25
CA ASN A 88 10.46 18.60 -8.25
C ASN A 88 9.15 17.82 -8.45
N LEU A 89 9.01 16.65 -7.83
CA LEU A 89 7.82 15.80 -7.94
C LEU A 89 6.94 15.98 -6.71
N PRO A 90 5.70 16.49 -6.86
CA PRO A 90 4.75 16.52 -5.74
C PRO A 90 4.37 15.09 -5.28
N ASP A 91 4.03 14.93 -4.00
CA ASP A 91 3.54 13.64 -3.47
C ASP A 91 2.30 13.15 -4.22
N ALA A 92 1.42 14.05 -4.64
CA ALA A 92 0.27 13.73 -5.46
C ALA A 92 0.67 13.09 -6.81
N TYR A 93 1.78 13.50 -7.40
CA TYR A 93 2.30 12.86 -8.62
C TYR A 93 2.79 11.44 -8.34
N LEU A 94 3.56 11.25 -7.26
CA LEU A 94 4.06 9.93 -6.85
C LEU A 94 2.88 8.99 -6.54
N TYR A 95 1.88 9.51 -5.82
CA TYR A 95 0.64 8.78 -5.55
C TYR A 95 -0.05 8.32 -6.83
N LEU A 96 -0.25 9.23 -7.79
CA LEU A 96 -0.89 8.92 -9.08
C LEU A 96 -0.06 7.92 -9.89
N ALA A 97 1.27 8.05 -9.88
CA ALA A 97 2.17 7.13 -10.57
C ALA A 97 2.03 5.70 -10.03
N ILE A 98 1.94 5.53 -8.72
CA ILE A 98 1.72 4.23 -8.10
C ILE A 98 0.30 3.73 -8.40
N CYS A 99 -0.71 4.56 -8.14
CA CYS A 99 -2.10 4.16 -8.22
C CYS A 99 -2.53 3.81 -9.65
N ARG A 100 -2.20 4.66 -10.64
CA ARG A 100 -2.62 4.52 -12.05
C ARG A 100 -1.59 3.82 -12.93
N GLY A 101 -0.43 3.50 -12.40
CA GLY A 101 0.68 2.98 -13.19
C GLY A 101 1.30 4.03 -14.12
N GLY A 102 2.35 3.62 -14.83
CA GLY A 102 3.07 4.51 -15.72
C GLY A 102 2.21 5.03 -16.87
N GLU A 103 1.41 4.16 -17.51
CA GLU A 103 0.53 4.59 -18.61
C GLU A 103 -0.48 5.65 -18.15
N GLY A 104 -1.01 5.53 -16.92
CA GLY A 104 -1.97 6.47 -16.36
C GLY A 104 -1.42 7.88 -16.08
N ILE A 105 -0.09 8.04 -16.15
CA ILE A 105 0.61 9.33 -16.02
C ILE A 105 1.42 9.70 -17.30
N GLY A 106 1.15 9.00 -18.42
CA GLY A 106 1.82 9.25 -19.69
C GLY A 106 3.29 8.78 -19.75
N LYS A 107 3.61 7.72 -18.99
CA LYS A 107 4.92 7.06 -18.94
C LYS A 107 4.81 5.60 -19.39
N SER A 108 5.87 4.80 -19.15
CA SER A 108 5.93 3.41 -19.56
C SER A 108 4.82 2.55 -18.93
N TYR A 109 4.16 1.74 -19.77
CA TYR A 109 3.14 0.77 -19.36
C TYR A 109 3.69 -0.37 -18.48
N ILE A 110 5.02 -0.51 -18.42
CA ILE A 110 5.69 -1.56 -17.61
C ILE A 110 5.39 -1.38 -16.12
N MET A 111 5.27 -0.12 -15.67
CA MET A 111 4.81 0.15 -14.31
C MET A 111 3.30 -0.08 -14.22
N SER A 112 2.91 -1.18 -13.60
CA SER A 112 1.50 -1.57 -13.43
C SER A 112 0.72 -0.60 -12.54
N PRO A 113 -0.61 -0.47 -12.73
CA PRO A 113 -1.47 0.25 -11.83
C PRO A 113 -1.66 -0.52 -10.52
N TRP A 114 -1.11 0.00 -9.43
CA TRP A 114 -1.18 -0.64 -8.12
C TRP A 114 -2.46 -0.30 -7.35
N GLY A 115 -3.25 0.65 -7.81
CA GLY A 115 -4.57 0.95 -7.26
C GLY A 115 -5.53 -0.24 -7.29
N ASP A 116 -5.31 -1.20 -8.20
CA ASP A 116 -6.09 -2.43 -8.26
C ASP A 116 -5.72 -3.42 -7.13
N PHE A 117 -4.60 -3.20 -6.43
CA PHE A 117 -4.04 -4.09 -5.42
C PHE A 117 -3.91 -3.44 -4.04
N PHE A 118 -3.67 -2.12 -3.99
CA PHE A 118 -3.41 -1.39 -2.76
C PHE A 118 -4.54 -0.44 -2.40
N SER A 119 -4.80 -0.32 -1.10
CA SER A 119 -5.66 0.73 -0.56
C SER A 119 -5.01 2.12 -0.68
N ASP A 120 -5.82 3.17 -0.52
CA ASP A 120 -5.35 4.56 -0.47
C ASP A 120 -4.23 4.74 0.57
N GLN A 121 -4.39 4.18 1.77
CA GLN A 121 -3.40 4.29 2.84
C GLN A 121 -2.08 3.59 2.47
N GLN A 122 -2.12 2.40 1.88
CA GLN A 122 -0.92 1.69 1.45
C GLN A 122 -0.14 2.45 0.39
N ILE A 123 -0.83 3.12 -0.54
CA ILE A 123 -0.17 3.97 -1.55
C ILE A 123 0.46 5.19 -0.89
N ARG A 124 -0.19 5.82 0.11
CA ARG A 124 0.39 6.92 0.89
C ARG A 124 1.62 6.49 1.66
N ASP A 125 1.59 5.31 2.25
CA ASP A 125 2.72 4.73 2.99
C ASP A 125 3.90 4.47 2.05
N LEU A 126 3.64 3.97 0.84
CA LEU A 126 4.66 3.82 -0.21
C LEU A 126 5.26 5.18 -0.62
N VAL A 127 4.45 6.23 -0.80
CA VAL A 127 4.96 7.58 -1.12
C VAL A 127 5.86 8.07 0.00
N ALA A 128 5.43 7.93 1.27
CA ALA A 128 6.24 8.32 2.42
C ALA A 128 7.57 7.55 2.47
N PHE A 129 7.57 6.26 2.17
CA PHE A 129 8.77 5.44 2.13
C PHE A 129 9.72 5.87 1.00
N ILE A 130 9.19 6.06 -0.23
CA ILE A 130 9.97 6.49 -1.39
C ILE A 130 10.68 7.81 -1.13
N ARG A 131 10.06 8.75 -0.41
CA ARG A 131 10.70 10.01 -0.01
C ARG A 131 11.97 9.81 0.82
N THR A 132 12.03 8.75 1.61
CA THR A 132 13.22 8.48 2.45
C THR A 132 14.49 8.20 1.63
N PHE A 133 14.36 7.85 0.35
CA PHE A 133 15.52 7.60 -0.51
C PHE A 133 16.28 8.89 -0.87
N SER A 134 15.59 10.02 -0.93
CA SER A 134 16.16 11.31 -1.33
C SER A 134 16.24 12.35 -0.20
N ASP A 135 15.77 12.03 1.01
CA ASP A 135 15.76 12.91 2.18
C ASP A 135 17.09 12.92 2.96
N THR A 136 18.22 12.73 2.31
CA THR A 136 19.56 12.70 2.95
C THR A 136 20.30 14.02 2.86
#